data_0da667e01c8f6efde73be5782f25acfe
#
_entry.id   0da667e01c8f6efde73be5782f25acfe
#
_cell.length_a   1.000
_cell.length_b   1.000
_cell.length_c   1.000
_cell.angle_alpha   90.00
_cell.angle_beta   90.00
_cell.angle_gamma   90.00
#
_symmetry.space_group_name_H-M   'P 1'
#
loop_
_entity.id
_entity.type
_entity.pdbx_description
1 polymer ?
#
loop_
_entity_poly.entity_id
_entity_poly.type
_entity_poly.pdbx_seq_one_letter_code
_entity_poly.pdbx_strand_id
1 'polypeptide(L)'
;MIIRSNRELKSQYDQLQCGDVFVGSLSSKHLKQTMLVDLLERGVICLPSALAQILNGSKIAQTFTLSRWMLPHTTVIYRRKDLMDAISNYAKQVIGSVITKQDHMHCGHGVRRWDNIEILYNYLAFSKSSYPFVLQPYVESFTDVRVIIIGDHIESYVRQNPYNFRSNIAAGGSSRPFALGADGKNICHEVMTRGKFPYAHIDLLVMDSGEYYLSEITLNGGTGGAKITRQELDQKKWEVLEDLISSPRSDTD
;
A
#
# COMPACT_ATOMS: atom_id res chain seq x y z
N MET A 1 -17.13 -2.92 -24.28
CA MET A 1 -16.94 -1.44 -24.23
C MET A 1 -15.69 -1.12 -23.41
N ILE A 2 -14.99 -0.01 -23.71
CA ILE A 2 -13.84 0.43 -22.93
C ILE A 2 -14.10 1.84 -22.39
N ILE A 3 -14.14 1.98 -21.08
CA ILE A 3 -14.37 3.24 -20.36
C ILE A 3 -13.03 3.77 -19.84
N ARG A 4 -12.65 5.00 -20.17
CA ARG A 4 -11.35 5.59 -19.82
C ARG A 4 -11.43 6.76 -18.83
N SER A 5 -12.58 7.07 -18.32
CA SER A 5 -12.72 8.14 -17.33
C SER A 5 -13.82 7.87 -16.32
N ASN A 6 -13.68 8.45 -15.13
CA ASN A 6 -14.73 8.37 -14.09
C ASN A 6 -16.05 9.06 -14.52
N ARG A 7 -15.98 10.04 -15.45
CA ARG A 7 -17.15 10.70 -15.98
C ARG A 7 -17.95 9.77 -16.89
N GLU A 8 -17.27 9.07 -17.80
CA GLU A 8 -17.89 8.03 -18.66
C GLU A 8 -18.45 6.88 -17.82
N LEU A 9 -17.64 6.38 -16.86
CA LEU A 9 -18.07 5.34 -15.94
C LEU A 9 -19.41 5.71 -15.29
N LYS A 10 -19.53 6.93 -14.76
CA LYS A 10 -20.73 7.41 -14.11
C LYS A 10 -21.94 7.49 -15.06
N SER A 11 -21.73 7.93 -16.30
CA SER A 11 -22.82 8.09 -17.29
C SER A 11 -23.30 6.77 -17.89
N GLN A 12 -22.44 5.75 -17.92
CA GLN A 12 -22.71 4.45 -18.55
C GLN A 12 -22.78 3.29 -17.54
N TYR A 13 -22.80 3.60 -16.24
CA TYR A 13 -22.65 2.61 -15.17
C TYR A 13 -23.61 1.44 -15.28
N ASP A 14 -24.89 1.74 -15.51
CA ASP A 14 -25.95 0.72 -15.60
C ASP A 14 -25.93 -0.08 -16.91
N GLN A 15 -25.20 0.40 -17.93
CA GLN A 15 -25.07 -0.24 -19.24
C GLN A 15 -23.90 -1.22 -19.34
N LEU A 16 -22.97 -1.18 -18.36
CA LEU A 16 -21.80 -2.04 -18.35
C LEU A 16 -22.19 -3.51 -18.23
N GLN A 17 -21.51 -4.36 -19.00
CA GLN A 17 -21.75 -5.80 -19.08
C GLN A 17 -20.45 -6.59 -18.89
N CYS A 18 -20.60 -7.90 -18.75
CA CYS A 18 -19.46 -8.83 -18.68
C CYS A 18 -18.52 -8.63 -19.87
N GLY A 19 -17.24 -8.55 -19.61
CA GLY A 19 -16.19 -8.29 -20.60
C GLY A 19 -15.92 -6.82 -20.92
N ASP A 20 -16.75 -5.89 -20.45
CA ASP A 20 -16.43 -4.45 -20.53
C ASP A 20 -15.23 -4.09 -19.65
N VAL A 21 -14.51 -3.03 -20.01
CA VAL A 21 -13.26 -2.63 -19.33
C VAL A 21 -13.37 -1.21 -18.80
N PHE A 22 -13.11 -1.05 -17.52
CA PHE A 22 -12.87 0.26 -16.92
C PHE A 22 -11.39 0.50 -16.70
N VAL A 23 -10.83 1.53 -17.34
CA VAL A 23 -9.42 1.92 -17.26
C VAL A 23 -9.28 3.17 -16.41
N GLY A 24 -8.58 3.05 -15.29
CA GLY A 24 -8.31 4.13 -14.36
C GLY A 24 -8.68 3.80 -12.93
N SER A 25 -8.31 4.70 -12.02
CA SER A 25 -8.67 4.58 -10.61
C SER A 25 -10.04 5.20 -10.34
N LEU A 26 -10.91 4.45 -9.67
CA LEU A 26 -12.23 4.92 -9.29
C LEU A 26 -12.12 6.00 -8.22
N SER A 27 -12.74 7.16 -8.46
CA SER A 27 -12.58 8.37 -7.64
C SER A 27 -13.66 8.56 -6.57
N SER A 28 -14.67 7.69 -6.48
CA SER A 28 -15.73 7.79 -5.49
C SER A 28 -15.24 7.49 -4.08
N LYS A 29 -15.31 8.46 -3.15
CA LYS A 29 -14.82 8.30 -1.77
C LYS A 29 -15.62 7.27 -0.96
N HIS A 30 -16.96 7.38 -0.98
CA HIS A 30 -17.83 6.61 -0.09
C HIS A 30 -18.36 5.32 -0.72
N LEU A 31 -18.43 5.27 -2.05
CA LEU A 31 -18.99 4.13 -2.79
C LEU A 31 -17.93 3.28 -3.49
N LYS A 32 -16.65 3.61 -3.33
CA LYS A 32 -15.57 2.97 -4.09
C LYS A 32 -15.58 1.45 -3.95
N GLN A 33 -15.66 0.94 -2.74
CA GLN A 33 -15.64 -0.50 -2.48
C GLN A 33 -16.88 -1.17 -3.08
N THR A 34 -18.07 -0.60 -2.82
CA THR A 34 -19.33 -1.12 -3.35
C THR A 34 -19.33 -1.15 -4.88
N MET A 35 -18.89 -0.05 -5.52
CA MET A 35 -18.82 0.02 -6.98
C MET A 35 -17.81 -0.99 -7.55
N LEU A 36 -16.64 -1.17 -6.92
CA LEU A 36 -15.66 -2.14 -7.39
C LEU A 36 -16.18 -3.58 -7.25
N VAL A 37 -16.89 -3.90 -6.17
CA VAL A 37 -17.53 -5.21 -6.00
C VAL A 37 -18.63 -5.40 -7.03
N ASP A 38 -19.53 -4.43 -7.23
CA ASP A 38 -20.60 -4.51 -8.24
C ASP A 38 -20.04 -4.70 -9.65
N LEU A 39 -19.01 -3.94 -10.03
CA LEU A 39 -18.35 -4.10 -11.33
C LEU A 39 -17.76 -5.50 -11.51
N LEU A 40 -17.09 -6.04 -10.47
CA LEU A 40 -16.54 -7.40 -10.49
C LEU A 40 -17.64 -8.47 -10.64
N GLU A 41 -18.72 -8.39 -9.85
CA GLU A 41 -19.83 -9.34 -9.90
C GLU A 41 -20.54 -9.32 -11.26
N ARG A 42 -20.53 -8.18 -11.95
CA ARG A 42 -21.04 -8.01 -13.32
C ARG A 42 -20.04 -8.46 -14.40
N GLY A 43 -18.85 -8.94 -14.00
CA GLY A 43 -17.80 -9.35 -14.93
C GLY A 43 -17.11 -8.21 -15.67
N VAL A 44 -17.20 -6.97 -15.14
CA VAL A 44 -16.48 -5.82 -15.69
C VAL A 44 -15.02 -5.86 -15.22
N ILE A 45 -14.12 -5.65 -16.13
CA ILE A 45 -12.68 -5.70 -15.86
C ILE A 45 -12.17 -4.32 -15.48
N CYS A 46 -11.64 -4.21 -14.27
CA CYS A 46 -11.01 -2.98 -13.80
C CYS A 46 -9.49 -3.01 -14.04
N LEU A 47 -8.93 -1.97 -14.62
CA LEU A 47 -7.51 -1.75 -14.84
C LEU A 47 -7.07 -0.39 -14.30
N PRO A 48 -6.31 -0.31 -13.20
CA PRO A 48 -5.83 -1.38 -12.32
C PRO A 48 -6.95 -2.23 -11.71
N SER A 49 -6.62 -3.46 -11.31
CA SER A 49 -7.59 -4.40 -10.75
C SER A 49 -8.38 -3.81 -9.57
N ALA A 50 -9.59 -4.30 -9.33
CA ALA A 50 -10.40 -3.86 -8.18
C ALA A 50 -9.63 -4.08 -6.85
N LEU A 51 -8.93 -5.21 -6.70
CA LEU A 51 -8.11 -5.49 -5.53
C LEU A 51 -7.00 -4.45 -5.34
N ALA A 52 -6.22 -4.17 -6.39
CA ALA A 52 -5.17 -3.15 -6.33
C ALA A 52 -5.72 -1.76 -5.97
N GLN A 53 -6.90 -1.43 -6.49
CA GLN A 53 -7.58 -0.16 -6.16
C GLN A 53 -8.08 -0.10 -4.72
N ILE A 54 -8.50 -1.22 -4.11
CA ILE A 54 -8.89 -1.29 -2.69
C ILE A 54 -7.64 -1.20 -1.81
N LEU A 55 -6.58 -1.93 -2.15
CA LEU A 55 -5.31 -1.91 -1.42
C LEU A 55 -4.65 -0.53 -1.48
N ASN A 56 -4.83 0.20 -2.57
CA ASN A 56 -4.26 1.53 -2.75
C ASN A 56 -4.82 2.52 -1.74
N GLY A 57 -4.02 2.87 -0.74
CA GLY A 57 -4.36 3.83 0.31
C GLY A 57 -5.05 3.25 1.56
N SER A 58 -5.34 1.93 1.62
CA SER A 58 -5.83 1.27 2.82
C SER A 58 -4.75 0.40 3.46
N LYS A 59 -4.15 0.89 4.54
CA LYS A 59 -3.16 0.16 5.33
C LYS A 59 -3.75 -1.09 5.98
N ILE A 60 -5.03 -1.02 6.34
CA ILE A 60 -5.76 -2.14 6.92
C ILE A 60 -5.93 -3.26 5.89
N ALA A 61 -6.41 -2.92 4.68
CA ALA A 61 -6.55 -3.89 3.61
C ALA A 61 -5.19 -4.50 3.20
N GLN A 62 -4.14 -3.68 3.13
CA GLN A 62 -2.78 -4.17 2.89
C GLN A 62 -2.31 -5.12 3.98
N THR A 63 -2.48 -4.78 5.25
CA THR A 63 -2.09 -5.64 6.37
C THR A 63 -2.86 -6.96 6.35
N PHE A 64 -4.14 -6.95 6.05
CA PHE A 64 -4.94 -8.17 5.92
C PHE A 64 -4.47 -9.07 4.75
N THR A 65 -4.19 -8.46 3.60
CA THR A 65 -3.91 -9.19 2.35
C THR A 65 -2.44 -9.58 2.20
N LEU A 66 -1.52 -8.74 2.71
CA LEU A 66 -0.08 -8.79 2.44
C LEU A 66 0.77 -8.97 3.72
N SER A 67 0.16 -9.38 4.84
CA SER A 67 0.84 -9.56 6.15
C SER A 67 2.09 -10.44 6.09
N ARG A 68 2.09 -11.45 5.21
CA ARG A 68 3.21 -12.39 5.03
C ARG A 68 4.56 -11.68 4.75
N TRP A 69 4.49 -10.53 4.08
CA TRP A 69 5.69 -9.76 3.69
C TRP A 69 5.95 -8.56 4.60
N MET A 70 5.09 -8.30 5.57
CA MET A 70 5.27 -7.23 6.55
C MET A 70 6.15 -7.68 7.72
N LEU A 71 6.60 -6.72 8.53
CA LEU A 71 7.29 -7.05 9.78
C LEU A 71 6.47 -8.06 10.59
N PRO A 72 7.12 -9.08 11.18
CA PRO A 72 6.45 -10.02 12.08
C PRO A 72 5.64 -9.29 13.15
N HIS A 73 4.52 -9.87 13.54
CA HIS A 73 3.57 -9.31 14.51
C HIS A 73 2.86 -8.02 14.07
N THR A 74 2.98 -7.60 12.81
CA THR A 74 2.10 -6.57 12.25
C THR A 74 0.68 -7.12 12.16
N THR A 75 -0.30 -6.38 12.72
CA THR A 75 -1.70 -6.84 12.78
C THR A 75 -2.67 -5.68 12.69
N VAL A 76 -3.93 -5.99 12.34
CA VAL A 76 -5.02 -5.03 12.40
C VAL A 76 -5.74 -5.14 13.74
N ILE A 77 -5.93 -4.03 14.38
CA ILE A 77 -6.71 -3.91 15.62
C ILE A 77 -8.08 -3.35 15.25
N TYR A 78 -9.09 -4.21 15.21
CA TYR A 78 -10.48 -3.83 14.86
C TYR A 78 -11.26 -3.29 16.04
N ARG A 79 -10.91 -3.73 17.26
CA ARG A 79 -11.62 -3.42 18.50
C ARG A 79 -10.73 -3.59 19.71
N ARG A 80 -11.20 -3.13 20.87
CA ARG A 80 -10.45 -3.20 22.13
C ARG A 80 -9.97 -4.61 22.50
N LYS A 81 -10.76 -5.64 22.22
CA LYS A 81 -10.36 -7.04 22.52
C LYS A 81 -9.08 -7.40 21.77
N ASP A 82 -9.00 -7.07 20.49
CA ASP A 82 -7.84 -7.39 19.67
C ASP A 82 -6.56 -6.70 20.19
N LEU A 83 -6.70 -5.49 20.74
CA LEU A 83 -5.61 -4.79 21.40
C LEU A 83 -5.15 -5.51 22.68
N MET A 84 -6.09 -6.03 23.50
CA MET A 84 -5.76 -6.80 24.70
C MET A 84 -5.03 -8.10 24.35
N ASP A 85 -5.48 -8.79 23.31
CA ASP A 85 -4.81 -9.99 22.79
C ASP A 85 -3.39 -9.65 22.28
N ALA A 86 -3.24 -8.50 21.61
CA ALA A 86 -1.95 -8.00 21.12
C ALA A 86 -1.00 -7.65 22.28
N ILE A 87 -1.46 -7.05 23.38
CA ILE A 87 -0.67 -6.79 24.59
C ILE A 87 -0.02 -8.08 25.09
N SER A 88 -0.84 -9.12 25.26
CA SER A 88 -0.38 -10.42 25.75
C SER A 88 0.64 -11.06 24.80
N ASN A 89 0.41 -10.94 23.48
CA ASN A 89 1.30 -11.48 22.47
C ASN A 89 2.63 -10.71 22.42
N TYR A 90 2.58 -9.38 22.44
CA TYR A 90 3.79 -8.53 22.41
C TYR A 90 4.64 -8.71 23.65
N ALA A 91 4.03 -8.88 24.83
CA ALA A 91 4.73 -9.20 26.07
C ALA A 91 5.51 -10.52 25.96
N LYS A 92 4.89 -11.58 25.40
CA LYS A 92 5.54 -12.89 25.19
C LYS A 92 6.72 -12.80 24.21
N GLN A 93 6.65 -11.92 23.24
CA GLN A 93 7.69 -11.71 22.22
C GLN A 93 8.72 -10.64 22.63
N VAL A 94 8.60 -10.07 23.83
CA VAL A 94 9.49 -9.02 24.35
C VAL A 94 9.55 -7.80 23.41
N ILE A 95 8.42 -7.48 22.75
CA ILE A 95 8.29 -6.31 21.88
C ILE A 95 8.09 -5.06 22.75
N GLY A 96 8.99 -4.08 22.64
CA GLY A 96 8.95 -2.83 23.38
C GLY A 96 8.09 -1.76 22.69
N SER A 97 8.74 -0.83 22.00
CA SER A 97 8.05 0.26 21.30
C SER A 97 7.20 -0.25 20.13
N VAL A 98 6.10 0.45 19.86
CA VAL A 98 5.16 0.08 18.80
C VAL A 98 4.81 1.27 17.92
N ILE A 99 4.34 0.98 16.71
CA ILE A 99 3.79 1.94 15.75
C ILE A 99 2.30 1.66 15.55
N THR A 100 1.49 2.71 15.55
CA THR A 100 0.13 2.65 15.01
C THR A 100 0.05 3.39 13.69
N LYS A 101 -0.68 2.82 12.72
CA LYS A 101 -0.94 3.44 11.41
C LYS A 101 -2.45 3.54 11.21
N GLN A 102 -2.96 4.77 11.10
CA GLN A 102 -4.37 5.02 10.78
C GLN A 102 -4.62 4.77 9.30
N ASP A 103 -5.82 4.25 9.00
CA ASP A 103 -6.22 3.98 7.62
C ASP A 103 -6.47 5.26 6.82
N HIS A 104 -6.33 5.18 5.50
CA HIS A 104 -6.60 6.28 4.56
C HIS A 104 -5.84 7.59 4.85
N MET A 105 -4.79 7.59 5.68
CA MET A 105 -3.93 8.74 5.92
C MET A 105 -2.60 8.60 5.16
N HIS A 106 -2.16 9.72 4.57
CA HIS A 106 -0.96 9.79 3.73
C HIS A 106 0.13 10.65 4.35
N CYS A 107 1.33 10.64 3.77
CA CYS A 107 2.47 11.46 4.18
C CYS A 107 2.87 11.29 5.66
N GLY A 108 2.63 10.13 6.25
CA GLY A 108 2.98 9.85 7.66
C GLY A 108 2.08 10.50 8.71
N HIS A 109 1.04 11.26 8.32
CA HIS A 109 0.16 11.95 9.28
C HIS A 109 -0.57 11.01 10.23
N GLY A 110 -0.93 9.81 9.79
CA GLY A 110 -1.60 8.79 10.62
C GLY A 110 -0.66 7.84 11.35
N VAL A 111 0.67 8.06 11.30
CA VAL A 111 1.65 7.18 11.92
C VAL A 111 2.09 7.75 13.26
N ARG A 112 1.95 6.98 14.34
CA ARG A 112 2.38 7.36 15.69
C ARG A 112 3.27 6.27 16.29
N ARG A 113 4.34 6.70 16.97
CA ARG A 113 5.18 5.85 17.81
C ARG A 113 4.71 5.93 19.25
N TRP A 114 4.76 4.81 19.93
CA TRP A 114 4.45 4.63 21.36
C TRP A 114 5.61 3.88 22.00
N ASP A 115 6.04 4.31 23.17
CA ASP A 115 7.18 3.69 23.85
C ASP A 115 6.90 2.25 24.29
N ASN A 116 5.61 1.93 24.50
CA ASN A 116 5.13 0.57 24.67
C ASN A 116 3.63 0.47 24.39
N ILE A 117 3.13 -0.76 24.28
CA ILE A 117 1.74 -1.02 23.97
C ILE A 117 0.76 -0.64 25.10
N GLU A 118 1.20 -0.59 26.36
CA GLU A 118 0.38 -0.17 27.51
C GLU A 118 0.06 1.31 27.45
N ILE A 119 1.01 2.15 27.02
CA ILE A 119 0.76 3.59 26.82
C ILE A 119 -0.30 3.78 25.72
N LEU A 120 -0.20 3.01 24.64
CA LEU A 120 -1.24 3.02 23.59
C LEU A 120 -2.61 2.60 24.15
N TYR A 121 -2.66 1.52 24.93
CA TYR A 121 -3.91 1.04 25.54
C TYR A 121 -4.54 2.10 26.43
N ASN A 122 -3.77 2.71 27.34
CA ASN A 122 -4.24 3.77 28.23
C ASN A 122 -4.75 4.97 27.45
N TYR A 123 -4.05 5.40 26.41
CA TYR A 123 -4.49 6.48 25.52
C TYR A 123 -5.85 6.18 24.89
N LEU A 124 -6.03 4.97 24.36
CA LEU A 124 -7.26 4.56 23.67
C LEU A 124 -8.44 4.34 24.66
N ALA A 125 -8.15 3.98 25.92
CA ALA A 125 -9.18 3.81 26.94
C ALA A 125 -9.97 5.09 27.23
N PHE A 126 -9.33 6.26 27.07
CA PHE A 126 -9.91 7.59 27.32
C PHE A 126 -10.27 8.36 26.06
N SER A 127 -9.87 7.88 24.87
CA SER A 127 -10.19 8.53 23.60
C SER A 127 -11.44 7.94 22.97
N LYS A 128 -12.25 8.77 22.31
CA LYS A 128 -13.29 8.29 21.38
C LYS A 128 -12.57 7.56 20.25
N SER A 129 -12.66 6.25 20.24
CA SER A 129 -11.77 5.30 19.57
C SER A 129 -11.54 5.58 18.09
N SER A 130 -10.28 5.35 17.68
CA SER A 130 -9.82 5.39 16.30
C SER A 130 -9.69 3.98 15.69
N TYR A 131 -10.51 3.02 16.13
CA TYR A 131 -10.54 1.69 15.50
C TYR A 131 -11.25 1.75 14.14
N PRO A 132 -10.83 0.94 13.17
CA PRO A 132 -9.66 0.08 13.18
C PRO A 132 -8.35 0.81 12.84
N PHE A 133 -7.21 0.23 13.23
CA PHE A 133 -5.86 0.72 12.88
C PHE A 133 -4.88 -0.45 12.77
N VAL A 134 -3.74 -0.21 12.13
CA VAL A 134 -2.64 -1.20 12.07
C VAL A 134 -1.72 -0.97 13.26
N LEU A 135 -1.40 -2.05 13.97
CA LEU A 135 -0.38 -2.13 15.00
C LEU A 135 0.84 -2.87 14.46
N GLN A 136 2.04 -2.33 14.70
CA GLN A 136 3.30 -2.88 14.20
C GLN A 136 4.39 -2.68 15.25
N PRO A 137 5.32 -3.64 15.44
CA PRO A 137 6.54 -3.40 16.21
C PRO A 137 7.32 -2.21 15.66
N TYR A 138 7.88 -1.39 16.55
CA TYR A 138 8.85 -0.37 16.13
C TYR A 138 10.24 -0.99 16.07
N VAL A 139 10.92 -0.79 14.95
CA VAL A 139 12.29 -1.20 14.73
C VAL A 139 13.16 0.06 14.69
N GLU A 140 14.27 0.06 15.43
CA GLU A 140 15.13 1.24 15.53
C GLU A 140 16.09 1.37 14.36
N SER A 141 16.56 0.24 13.84
CA SER A 141 17.59 0.21 12.79
C SER A 141 17.06 -0.45 11.53
N PHE A 142 16.76 0.37 10.52
CA PHE A 142 16.37 -0.06 9.18
C PHE A 142 16.67 1.04 8.18
N THR A 143 16.80 0.66 6.92
CA THR A 143 16.82 1.57 5.78
C THR A 143 15.45 1.61 5.13
N ASP A 144 14.84 2.80 5.02
CA ASP A 144 13.58 3.02 4.32
C ASP A 144 13.87 3.16 2.81
N VAL A 145 13.41 2.20 2.02
CA VAL A 145 13.65 2.15 0.57
C VAL A 145 12.33 2.26 -0.17
N ARG A 146 12.23 3.24 -1.07
CA ARG A 146 11.13 3.28 -2.05
C ARG A 146 11.56 2.63 -3.36
N VAL A 147 10.72 1.74 -3.87
CA VAL A 147 10.86 1.09 -5.16
C VAL A 147 9.71 1.53 -6.06
N ILE A 148 10.02 1.94 -7.29
CA ILE A 148 9.05 2.26 -8.35
C ILE A 148 9.17 1.18 -9.40
N ILE A 149 8.07 0.49 -9.71
CA ILE A 149 8.00 -0.57 -10.73
C ILE A 149 6.86 -0.25 -11.69
N ILE A 150 7.19 -0.09 -12.98
CA ILE A 150 6.22 0.18 -14.05
C ILE A 150 6.72 -0.47 -15.33
N GLY A 151 6.08 -1.57 -15.76
CA GLY A 151 6.57 -2.38 -16.87
C GLY A 151 7.99 -2.87 -16.57
N ASP A 152 8.92 -2.59 -17.47
CA ASP A 152 10.36 -2.90 -17.36
C ASP A 152 11.16 -1.89 -16.51
N HIS A 153 10.57 -0.74 -16.17
CA HIS A 153 11.23 0.29 -15.36
C HIS A 153 11.21 -0.08 -13.87
N ILE A 154 12.41 -0.27 -13.31
CA ILE A 154 12.60 -0.50 -11.87
C ILE A 154 13.60 0.54 -11.36
N GLU A 155 13.16 1.39 -10.46
CA GLU A 155 14.00 2.37 -9.78
C GLU A 155 13.84 2.26 -8.27
N SER A 156 14.94 2.34 -7.52
CA SER A 156 14.91 2.30 -6.06
C SER A 156 15.84 3.31 -5.43
N TYR A 157 15.40 3.89 -4.32
CA TYR A 157 16.14 4.90 -3.56
C TYR A 157 15.79 4.87 -2.07
N VAL A 158 16.81 5.18 -1.26
CA VAL A 158 16.67 5.38 0.18
C VAL A 158 15.99 6.73 0.44
N ARG A 159 15.10 6.75 1.42
CA ARG A 159 14.60 7.98 2.03
C ARG A 159 15.12 8.09 3.45
N GLN A 160 15.61 9.24 3.83
CA GLN A 160 16.17 9.50 5.17
C GLN A 160 15.67 10.84 5.69
N ASN A 161 15.32 10.87 6.97
CA ASN A 161 15.05 12.12 7.68
C ASN A 161 15.74 12.06 9.05
N PRO A 162 16.87 12.75 9.24
CA PRO A 162 17.63 12.68 10.49
C PRO A 162 16.91 13.34 11.69
N TYR A 163 15.85 14.09 11.44
CA TYR A 163 15.12 14.84 12.46
C TYR A 163 13.80 14.20 12.86
N ASN A 164 13.41 13.11 12.20
CA ASN A 164 12.11 12.48 12.41
C ASN A 164 12.18 10.97 12.17
N PHE A 165 11.48 10.19 12.99
CA PHE A 165 11.33 8.75 12.76
C PHE A 165 10.57 8.41 11.46
N ARG A 166 9.94 9.41 10.83
CA ARG A 166 9.31 9.29 9.52
C ARG A 166 10.28 9.71 8.42
N SER A 167 10.62 8.79 7.54
CA SER A 167 11.59 9.00 6.46
C SER A 167 11.07 9.82 5.27
N ASN A 168 9.86 10.37 5.36
CA ASN A 168 9.20 11.04 4.24
C ASN A 168 9.97 12.28 3.75
N ILE A 169 10.27 12.33 2.45
CA ILE A 169 10.93 13.48 1.80
C ILE A 169 10.10 14.76 1.94
N ALA A 170 8.76 14.65 1.86
CA ALA A 170 7.85 15.79 2.07
C ALA A 170 7.95 16.43 3.46
N ALA A 171 8.55 15.75 4.44
CA ALA A 171 8.82 16.26 5.79
C ALA A 171 10.26 16.76 5.95
N GLY A 172 10.95 17.11 4.88
CA GLY A 172 12.34 17.61 4.89
C GLY A 172 13.40 16.49 4.82
N GLY A 173 13.02 15.29 4.41
CA GLY A 173 13.95 14.19 4.18
C GLY A 173 14.79 14.35 2.91
N SER A 174 15.87 13.60 2.82
CA SER A 174 16.72 13.45 1.64
C SER A 174 16.58 12.06 1.01
N SER A 175 17.09 11.91 -0.22
CA SER A 175 17.11 10.64 -0.92
C SER A 175 18.48 10.37 -1.55
N ARG A 176 18.79 9.08 -1.71
CA ARG A 176 19.97 8.62 -2.48
C ARG A 176 19.63 7.32 -3.22
N PRO A 177 20.22 7.06 -4.40
CA PRO A 177 20.01 5.81 -5.10
C PRO A 177 20.30 4.60 -4.21
N PHE A 178 19.55 3.52 -4.42
CA PHE A 178 19.72 2.24 -3.72
C PHE A 178 19.76 1.11 -4.73
N ALA A 179 20.73 0.22 -4.60
CA ALA A 179 20.81 -0.99 -5.43
C ALA A 179 19.95 -2.10 -4.79
N LEU A 180 18.76 -2.33 -5.34
CA LEU A 180 17.84 -3.36 -4.86
C LEU A 180 18.39 -4.75 -5.18
N GLY A 181 18.67 -5.56 -4.17
CA GLY A 181 19.12 -6.93 -4.29
C GLY A 181 18.05 -7.87 -4.86
N ALA A 182 18.44 -9.11 -5.13
CA ALA A 182 17.52 -10.13 -5.68
C ALA A 182 16.30 -10.36 -4.76
N ASP A 183 16.52 -10.50 -3.48
CA ASP A 183 15.43 -10.71 -2.49
C ASP A 183 14.48 -9.52 -2.43
N GLY A 184 15.01 -8.28 -2.52
CA GLY A 184 14.19 -7.08 -2.61
C GLY A 184 13.35 -7.01 -3.88
N LYS A 185 13.87 -7.48 -5.02
CA LYS A 185 13.09 -7.60 -6.27
C LYS A 185 12.01 -8.66 -6.15
N ASN A 186 12.35 -9.79 -5.53
CA ASN A 186 11.46 -10.92 -5.33
C ASN A 186 10.24 -10.54 -4.48
N ILE A 187 10.47 -9.90 -3.32
CA ILE A 187 9.37 -9.44 -2.46
C ILE A 187 8.47 -8.44 -3.20
N CYS A 188 9.04 -7.53 -3.99
CA CYS A 188 8.25 -6.59 -4.80
C CYS A 188 7.36 -7.33 -5.80
N HIS A 189 7.91 -8.31 -6.52
CA HIS A 189 7.15 -9.11 -7.48
C HIS A 189 6.03 -9.91 -6.81
N GLU A 190 6.31 -10.60 -5.71
CA GLU A 190 5.33 -11.38 -4.97
C GLU A 190 4.18 -10.51 -4.43
N VAL A 191 4.50 -9.35 -3.88
CA VAL A 191 3.52 -8.39 -3.36
C VAL A 191 2.64 -7.82 -4.47
N MET A 192 3.24 -7.45 -5.61
CA MET A 192 2.50 -6.96 -6.78
C MET A 192 1.57 -8.04 -7.35
N THR A 193 2.07 -9.27 -7.49
CA THR A 193 1.29 -10.42 -7.97
C THR A 193 0.12 -10.69 -7.04
N ARG A 194 0.37 -10.79 -5.72
CA ARG A 194 -0.69 -11.05 -4.73
C ARG A 194 -1.75 -9.95 -4.69
N GLY A 195 -1.34 -8.69 -4.82
CA GLY A 195 -2.22 -7.53 -4.81
C GLY A 195 -2.80 -7.16 -6.18
N LYS A 196 -2.42 -7.89 -7.25
CA LYS A 196 -2.80 -7.64 -8.66
C LYS A 196 -2.48 -6.19 -9.10
N PHE A 197 -1.30 -5.69 -8.69
CA PHE A 197 -0.81 -4.37 -9.09
C PHE A 197 -0.14 -4.42 -10.46
N PRO A 198 -0.60 -3.69 -11.48
CA PRO A 198 0.06 -3.63 -12.78
C PRO A 198 1.32 -2.75 -12.77
N TYR A 199 1.39 -1.83 -11.83
CA TYR A 199 2.53 -0.97 -11.49
C TYR A 199 2.39 -0.54 -10.04
N ALA A 200 3.51 -0.20 -9.40
CA ALA A 200 3.48 0.17 -7.98
C ALA A 200 4.62 1.10 -7.56
N HIS A 201 4.36 1.86 -6.50
CA HIS A 201 5.35 2.40 -5.59
C HIS A 201 5.31 1.54 -4.33
N ILE A 202 6.42 0.93 -3.97
CA ILE A 202 6.54 0.01 -2.85
C ILE A 202 7.52 0.59 -1.84
N ASP A 203 7.11 0.69 -0.59
CA ASP A 203 7.96 1.11 0.51
C ASP A 203 8.42 -0.13 1.27
N LEU A 204 9.73 -0.35 1.32
CA LEU A 204 10.38 -1.46 2.00
C LEU A 204 11.15 -0.97 3.23
N LEU A 205 11.11 -1.75 4.29
CA LEU A 205 12.03 -1.68 5.41
C LEU A 205 13.13 -2.70 5.15
N VAL A 206 14.36 -2.24 4.98
CA VAL A 206 15.54 -3.08 4.78
C VAL A 206 16.32 -3.12 6.10
N MET A 207 16.36 -4.28 6.71
CA MET A 207 17.02 -4.47 7.99
C MET A 207 18.54 -4.53 7.83
N ASP A 208 19.28 -4.21 8.87
CA ASP A 208 20.75 -4.35 8.88
C ASP A 208 21.20 -5.80 8.66
N SER A 209 20.35 -6.77 8.99
CA SER A 209 20.53 -8.21 8.69
C SER A 209 20.38 -8.56 7.22
N GLY A 210 19.90 -7.62 6.38
CA GLY A 210 19.65 -7.82 4.94
C GLY A 210 18.23 -8.26 4.59
N GLU A 211 17.36 -8.49 5.56
CA GLU A 211 15.96 -8.86 5.34
C GLU A 211 15.14 -7.67 4.84
N TYR A 212 14.17 -7.96 4.00
CA TYR A 212 13.25 -6.98 3.42
C TYR A 212 11.84 -7.20 3.95
N TYR A 213 11.17 -6.13 4.37
CA TYR A 213 9.77 -6.17 4.78
C TYR A 213 8.97 -5.08 4.09
N LEU A 214 7.74 -5.42 3.68
CA LEU A 214 6.79 -4.47 3.11
C LEU A 214 6.31 -3.49 4.19
N SER A 215 6.42 -2.21 3.93
CA SER A 215 5.81 -1.16 4.75
C SER A 215 4.50 -0.64 4.17
N GLU A 216 4.47 -0.40 2.86
CA GLU A 216 3.28 0.09 2.13
C GLU A 216 3.45 -0.17 0.63
N ILE A 217 2.32 -0.38 -0.10
CA ILE A 217 2.27 -0.41 -1.56
C ILE A 217 1.17 0.53 -2.06
N THR A 218 1.42 1.25 -3.14
CA THR A 218 0.46 2.18 -3.72
C THR A 218 0.60 2.30 -5.24
N LEU A 219 -0.52 2.54 -5.93
CA LEU A 219 -0.54 2.86 -7.37
C LEU A 219 0.00 4.27 -7.65
N ASN A 220 -0.09 5.18 -6.67
CA ASN A 220 0.17 6.60 -6.84
C ASN A 220 1.06 7.14 -5.71
N GLY A 221 2.36 6.86 -5.79
CA GLY A 221 3.36 7.44 -4.90
C GLY A 221 3.91 8.78 -5.39
N GLY A 222 4.51 9.54 -4.48
CA GLY A 222 5.31 10.71 -4.86
C GLY A 222 6.62 10.29 -5.55
N THR A 223 7.12 11.13 -6.47
CA THR A 223 8.38 10.92 -7.20
C THR A 223 9.55 11.70 -6.61
N GLY A 224 9.34 12.35 -5.46
CA GLY A 224 10.45 13.05 -4.78
C GLY A 224 11.59 12.06 -4.48
N GLY A 225 12.78 12.34 -5.02
CA GLY A 225 13.95 11.46 -4.92
C GLY A 225 14.13 10.45 -6.05
N ALA A 226 13.14 10.27 -6.90
CA ALA A 226 13.25 9.46 -8.11
C ALA A 226 13.93 10.23 -9.25
N LYS A 227 14.53 9.51 -10.20
CA LYS A 227 15.03 10.05 -11.46
C LYS A 227 13.91 10.22 -12.48
N ILE A 228 12.95 9.27 -12.48
CA ILE A 228 11.79 9.35 -13.37
C ILE A 228 10.95 10.57 -13.03
N THR A 229 10.61 11.35 -14.04
CA THR A 229 9.73 12.51 -13.89
C THR A 229 8.27 12.08 -13.74
N ARG A 230 7.43 12.95 -13.21
CA ARG A 230 5.99 12.69 -13.10
C ARG A 230 5.33 12.42 -14.45
N GLN A 231 5.74 13.16 -15.48
CA GLN A 231 5.18 13.01 -16.82
C GLN A 231 5.55 11.64 -17.44
N GLU A 232 6.81 11.24 -17.35
CA GLU A 232 7.26 9.90 -17.82
C GLU A 232 6.57 8.77 -17.07
N LEU A 233 6.42 8.93 -15.74
CA LEU A 233 5.71 7.98 -14.87
C LEU A 233 4.25 7.79 -15.33
N ASP A 234 3.53 8.89 -15.54
CA ASP A 234 2.13 8.84 -15.92
C ASP A 234 1.96 8.28 -17.35
N GLN A 235 2.88 8.57 -18.27
CA GLN A 235 2.92 7.97 -19.60
C GLN A 235 3.13 6.45 -19.52
N LYS A 236 4.16 5.99 -18.80
CA LYS A 236 4.42 4.54 -18.64
C LYS A 236 3.25 3.78 -18.00
N LYS A 237 2.53 4.41 -17.05
CA LYS A 237 1.32 3.81 -16.50
C LYS A 237 0.25 3.57 -17.55
N TRP A 238 0.04 4.54 -18.43
CA TRP A 238 -0.90 4.39 -19.54
C TRP A 238 -0.46 3.29 -20.51
N GLU A 239 0.81 3.24 -20.88
CA GLU A 239 1.37 2.17 -21.75
C GLU A 239 1.08 0.78 -21.16
N VAL A 240 1.40 0.56 -19.86
CA VAL A 240 1.11 -0.71 -19.18
C VAL A 240 -0.40 -1.05 -19.18
N LEU A 241 -1.28 -0.06 -18.99
CA LEU A 241 -2.72 -0.31 -19.00
C LEU A 241 -3.24 -0.61 -20.42
N GLU A 242 -2.73 0.03 -21.45
CA GLU A 242 -3.08 -0.25 -22.86
C GLU A 242 -2.58 -1.64 -23.28
N ASP A 243 -1.39 -2.05 -22.85
CA ASP A 243 -0.86 -3.40 -23.08
C ASP A 243 -1.77 -4.46 -22.46
N LEU A 244 -2.26 -4.23 -21.23
CA LEU A 244 -3.21 -5.13 -20.56
C LEU A 244 -4.59 -5.21 -21.26
N ILE A 245 -5.01 -4.14 -21.94
CA ILE A 245 -6.24 -4.16 -22.74
C ILE A 245 -6.03 -5.00 -24.01
N SER A 246 -4.86 -4.88 -24.62
CA SER A 246 -4.53 -5.47 -25.90
C SER A 246 -4.08 -6.94 -25.79
N SER A 247 -3.66 -7.39 -24.60
CA SER A 247 -3.21 -8.75 -24.36
C SER A 247 -4.36 -9.75 -24.47
N PRO A 248 -4.20 -10.88 -25.16
CA PRO A 248 -5.20 -11.94 -25.18
C PRO A 248 -5.39 -12.46 -23.76
N ARG A 249 -6.62 -12.43 -23.29
CA ARG A 249 -6.97 -12.92 -21.97
C ARG A 249 -7.00 -14.43 -21.97
N SER A 250 -6.17 -15.08 -21.19
CA SER A 250 -6.32 -16.50 -20.89
C SER A 250 -7.59 -16.66 -20.05
N ASP A 251 -8.49 -17.54 -20.46
CA ASP A 251 -9.76 -17.89 -19.77
C ASP A 251 -9.56 -18.61 -18.40
N THR A 252 -8.37 -18.44 -17.79
CA THR A 252 -7.99 -19.13 -16.55
C THR A 252 -7.27 -18.17 -15.61
N ASP A 253 -8.04 -17.29 -14.91
CA ASP A 253 -7.60 -16.71 -13.62
C ASP A 253 -8.81 -16.24 -12.77
#